data_b3f63d0d5d2fa51497927424f9a4124d
#
_entry.id   b3f63d0d5d2fa51497927424f9a4124d
#
_cell.length_a   1.000
_cell.length_b   1.000
_cell.length_c   1.000
_cell.angle_alpha   90.00
_cell.angle_beta   90.00
_cell.angle_gamma   90.00
#
_symmetry.space_group_name_H-M   'P 1'
#
loop_
_entity.id
_entity.type
_entity.pdbx_description
1 polymer ?
#
loop_
_entity_poly.entity_id
_entity_poly.type
_entity_poly.pdbx_seq_one_letter_code
_entity_poly.pdbx_strand_id
1 'polypeptide(L)'
;MKGLSTIERVILETLNTDGKSLNDIQFETGLSSNVTFNLLQALIIRGLVAHGKNGYHVGKHIPQEVIEKLNAEDARRSEALELVSVMAESTKTTEFKMRKVYLEGTDEKIFKSLLIQMEGLLNDASKKKKGNLKDSKVVFWAVENYGTLIQRMMEG
;
A
#
# COMPACT_ATOMS: atom_id res chain seq x y z
N MET A 1 -0.49 18.35 9.30
CA MET A 1 0.18 17.11 9.79
C MET A 1 0.81 16.43 8.57
N LYS A 2 2.08 16.02 8.65
CA LYS A 2 2.75 15.30 7.57
C LYS A 2 2.06 13.94 7.35
N GLY A 3 1.82 13.52 6.11
CA GLY A 3 1.26 12.21 5.78
C GLY A 3 2.05 11.05 6.39
N LEU A 4 1.54 9.84 6.31
CA LEU A 4 2.30 8.63 6.62
C LEU A 4 3.20 8.28 5.45
N SER A 5 4.43 7.87 5.74
CA SER A 5 5.24 7.17 4.74
C SER A 5 4.69 5.76 4.52
N THR A 6 5.04 5.16 3.38
CA THR A 6 4.65 3.77 3.06
C THR A 6 5.06 2.79 4.16
N ILE A 7 6.28 2.94 4.71
CA ILE A 7 6.78 2.06 5.78
C ILE A 7 6.02 2.27 7.11
N GLU A 8 5.62 3.50 7.44
CA GLU A 8 4.76 3.76 8.61
C GLU A 8 3.37 3.11 8.46
N ARG A 9 2.80 3.10 7.23
CA ARG A 9 1.56 2.38 6.94
C ARG A 9 1.71 0.88 7.15
N VAL A 10 2.79 0.29 6.67
CA VAL A 10 3.10 -1.13 6.88
C VAL A 10 3.04 -1.50 8.37
N ILE A 11 3.63 -0.68 9.24
CA ILE A 11 3.54 -0.90 10.70
C ILE A 11 2.09 -0.85 11.18
N LEU A 12 1.34 0.20 10.81
CA LEU A 12 -0.06 0.35 11.26
C LEU A 12 -0.96 -0.78 10.77
N GLU A 13 -0.74 -1.31 9.58
CA GLU A 13 -1.51 -2.43 9.02
C GLU A 13 -1.27 -3.75 9.74
N THR A 14 -0.10 -3.92 10.37
CA THR A 14 0.19 -5.11 11.17
C THR A 14 -0.40 -5.06 12.57
N LEU A 15 -0.66 -3.85 13.10
CA LEU A 15 -1.19 -3.68 14.45
C LEU A 15 -2.68 -4.02 14.52
N ASN A 16 -3.07 -4.55 15.67
CA ASN A 16 -4.46 -4.81 16.03
C ASN A 16 -4.79 -4.15 17.39
N THR A 17 -5.99 -4.39 17.89
CA THR A 17 -6.44 -3.87 19.20
C THR A 17 -5.88 -4.65 20.39
N ASP A 18 -5.47 -5.89 20.20
CA ASP A 18 -5.04 -6.80 21.27
C ASP A 18 -3.58 -6.57 21.68
N GLY A 19 -2.85 -5.90 20.83
CA GLY A 19 -1.43 -5.60 21.00
C GLY A 19 -0.51 -6.68 20.38
N LYS A 20 0.65 -6.26 19.91
CA LYS A 20 1.69 -7.12 19.35
C LYS A 20 3.05 -6.79 19.93
N SER A 21 3.87 -7.81 20.14
CA SER A 21 5.25 -7.61 20.54
C SER A 21 6.09 -7.01 19.39
N LEU A 22 7.22 -6.41 19.73
CA LEU A 22 8.17 -5.92 18.73
C LEU A 22 8.60 -7.05 17.78
N ASN A 23 8.84 -8.25 18.30
CA ASN A 23 9.27 -9.41 17.53
C ASN A 23 8.20 -9.87 16.53
N ASP A 24 6.91 -9.87 16.94
CA ASP A 24 5.82 -10.23 16.04
C ASP A 24 5.70 -9.25 14.88
N ILE A 25 5.82 -7.95 15.17
CA ILE A 25 5.78 -6.90 14.15
C ILE A 25 6.94 -7.06 13.16
N GLN A 26 8.16 -7.31 13.67
CA GLN A 26 9.33 -7.57 12.81
C GLN A 26 9.13 -8.81 11.93
N PHE A 27 8.63 -9.88 12.52
CA PHE A 27 8.38 -11.12 11.79
C PHE A 27 7.36 -10.93 10.67
N GLU A 28 6.29 -10.20 10.92
CA GLU A 28 5.23 -9.97 9.95
C GLU A 28 5.61 -8.98 8.84
N THR A 29 6.40 -7.95 9.17
CA THR A 29 6.80 -6.91 8.23
C THR A 29 8.08 -7.23 7.48
N GLY A 30 8.96 -8.05 8.07
CA GLY A 30 10.31 -8.28 7.57
C GLY A 30 11.29 -7.13 7.84
N LEU A 31 10.90 -6.12 8.63
CA LEU A 31 11.75 -4.98 8.97
C LEU A 31 12.76 -5.35 10.08
N SER A 32 13.92 -4.69 10.07
CA SER A 32 14.91 -4.86 11.13
C SER A 32 14.42 -4.27 12.46
N SER A 33 14.98 -4.76 13.58
CA SER A 33 14.62 -4.34 14.94
C SER A 33 14.73 -2.82 15.13
N ASN A 34 15.84 -2.24 14.72
CA ASN A 34 16.07 -0.80 14.86
C ASN A 34 15.09 0.04 14.06
N VAL A 35 14.79 -0.37 12.81
CA VAL A 35 13.83 0.33 11.95
C VAL A 35 12.44 0.24 12.56
N THR A 36 11.99 -0.96 12.94
CA THR A 36 10.67 -1.18 13.56
C THR A 36 10.51 -0.37 14.83
N PHE A 37 11.52 -0.39 15.72
CA PHE A 37 11.48 0.37 16.97
C PHE A 37 11.38 1.88 16.73
N ASN A 38 12.22 2.43 15.85
CA ASN A 38 12.21 3.86 15.54
C ASN A 38 10.88 4.31 14.93
N LEU A 39 10.31 3.52 14.04
CA LEU A 39 9.00 3.80 13.45
C LEU A 39 7.89 3.76 14.49
N LEU A 40 7.88 2.76 15.38
CA LEU A 40 6.92 2.68 16.47
C LEU A 40 7.03 3.89 17.41
N GLN A 41 8.24 4.34 17.77
CA GLN A 41 8.42 5.54 18.57
C GLN A 41 7.87 6.79 17.86
N ALA A 42 8.16 6.95 16.58
CA ALA A 42 7.63 8.07 15.80
C ALA A 42 6.09 8.05 15.74
N LEU A 43 5.48 6.87 15.57
CA LEU A 43 4.03 6.71 15.56
C LEU A 43 3.39 6.94 16.94
N ILE A 44 4.08 6.57 18.02
CA ILE A 44 3.65 6.88 19.40
C ILE A 44 3.64 8.38 19.64
N ILE A 45 4.71 9.09 19.27
CA ILE A 45 4.81 10.56 19.40
C ILE A 45 3.65 11.24 18.63
N ARG A 46 3.23 10.67 17.51
CA ARG A 46 2.10 11.16 16.71
C ARG A 46 0.72 10.73 17.25
N GLY A 47 0.67 9.93 18.32
CA GLY A 47 -0.58 9.41 18.91
C GLY A 47 -1.28 8.33 18.09
N LEU A 48 -0.64 7.79 17.05
CA LEU A 48 -1.22 6.76 16.17
C LEU A 48 -1.04 5.35 16.72
N VAL A 49 -0.04 5.14 17.55
CA VAL A 49 0.26 3.88 18.22
C VAL A 49 0.35 4.13 19.73
N ALA A 50 -0.05 3.16 20.52
CA ALA A 50 0.17 3.14 21.95
C ALA A 50 0.89 1.84 22.34
N HIS A 51 1.68 1.90 23.42
CA HIS A 51 2.34 0.75 24.01
C HIS A 51 1.67 0.43 25.35
N GLY A 52 1.17 -0.78 25.49
CA GLY A 52 0.48 -1.28 26.67
C GLY A 52 1.11 -2.55 27.24
N LYS A 53 0.42 -3.19 28.16
CA LYS A 53 0.88 -4.44 28.78
C LYS A 53 1.10 -5.58 27.76
N ASN A 54 0.28 -5.61 26.71
CA ASN A 54 0.31 -6.65 25.68
C ASN A 54 1.15 -6.26 24.46
N GLY A 55 1.91 -5.15 24.52
CA GLY A 55 2.73 -4.66 23.42
C GLY A 55 2.14 -3.44 22.72
N TYR A 56 2.47 -3.29 21.44
CA TYR A 56 2.07 -2.15 20.61
C TYR A 56 0.71 -2.39 19.98
N HIS A 57 -0.16 -1.40 20.01
CA HIS A 57 -1.50 -1.44 19.41
C HIS A 57 -1.86 -0.09 18.79
N VAL A 58 -2.86 -0.07 17.94
CA VAL A 58 -3.38 1.17 17.35
C VAL A 58 -3.91 2.07 18.46
N GLY A 59 -3.62 3.37 18.40
CA GLY A 59 -4.07 4.35 19.39
C GLY A 59 -5.59 4.37 19.53
N LYS A 60 -6.09 4.35 20.76
CA LYS A 60 -7.55 4.27 21.04
C LYS A 60 -8.32 5.56 20.72
N HIS A 61 -7.64 6.69 20.68
CA HIS A 61 -8.25 8.00 20.52
C HIS A 61 -7.66 8.77 19.34
N ILE A 62 -7.55 8.10 18.18
CA ILE A 62 -7.15 8.79 16.95
C ILE A 62 -8.35 9.61 16.48
N PRO A 63 -8.23 10.96 16.37
CA PRO A 63 -9.31 11.79 15.86
C PRO A 63 -9.75 11.35 14.46
N GLN A 64 -11.05 11.36 14.20
CA GLN A 64 -11.62 10.96 12.92
C GLN A 64 -11.00 11.71 11.73
N GLU A 65 -10.77 13.01 11.90
CA GLU A 65 -10.09 13.84 10.88
C GLU A 65 -8.68 13.33 10.52
N VAL A 66 -7.97 12.73 11.49
CA VAL A 66 -6.65 12.15 11.26
C VAL A 66 -6.79 10.88 10.42
N ILE A 67 -7.77 10.02 10.76
CA ILE A 67 -8.06 8.80 10.01
C ILE A 67 -8.44 9.14 8.57
N GLU A 68 -9.29 10.12 8.37
CA GLU A 68 -9.70 10.59 7.04
C GLU A 68 -8.51 11.11 6.22
N LYS A 69 -7.64 11.93 6.81
CA LYS A 69 -6.42 12.41 6.15
C LYS A 69 -5.45 11.28 5.81
N LEU A 70 -5.32 10.28 6.68
CA LEU A 70 -4.46 9.11 6.42
C LEU A 70 -5.00 8.23 5.30
N ASN A 71 -6.31 8.19 5.13
CA ASN A 71 -6.99 7.41 4.09
C ASN A 71 -7.39 8.24 2.87
N ALA A 72 -7.04 9.52 2.83
CA ALA A 72 -7.32 10.38 1.68
C ALA A 72 -6.73 9.81 0.39
N GLU A 73 -7.39 10.06 -0.72
CA GLU A 73 -7.00 9.56 -2.04
C GLU A 73 -5.57 9.95 -2.40
N ASP A 74 -5.18 11.19 -2.09
CA ASP A 74 -3.82 11.69 -2.33
C ASP A 74 -2.75 10.93 -1.56
N ALA A 75 -3.05 10.51 -0.32
CA ALA A 75 -2.13 9.71 0.48
C ALA A 75 -1.96 8.30 -0.10
N ARG A 76 -3.04 7.69 -0.60
CA ARG A 76 -3.00 6.39 -1.29
C ARG A 76 -2.29 6.47 -2.63
N ARG A 77 -2.49 7.55 -3.38
CA ARG A 77 -1.78 7.80 -4.64
C ARG A 77 -0.28 7.97 -4.40
N SER A 78 0.11 8.73 -3.39
CA SER A 78 1.52 8.91 -3.03
C SER A 78 2.20 7.59 -2.67
N GLU A 79 1.53 6.74 -1.88
CA GLU A 79 2.00 5.39 -1.56
C GLU A 79 2.16 4.53 -2.82
N ALA A 80 1.14 4.52 -3.69
CA ALA A 80 1.18 3.76 -4.93
C ALA A 80 2.35 4.19 -5.83
N LEU A 81 2.60 5.50 -5.96
CA LEU A 81 3.71 6.03 -6.75
C LEU A 81 5.07 5.62 -6.17
N GLU A 82 5.23 5.65 -4.85
CA GLU A 82 6.46 5.21 -4.18
C GLU A 82 6.71 3.73 -4.45
N LEU A 83 5.70 2.86 -4.29
CA LEU A 83 5.81 1.43 -4.55
C LEU A 83 6.11 1.12 -6.02
N VAL A 84 5.45 1.82 -6.95
CA VAL A 84 5.70 1.66 -8.39
C VAL A 84 7.11 2.11 -8.76
N SER A 85 7.62 3.20 -8.19
CA SER A 85 9.00 3.66 -8.40
C SER A 85 10.00 2.59 -7.96
N VAL A 86 9.84 2.06 -6.76
CA VAL A 86 10.68 0.98 -6.23
C VAL A 86 10.61 -0.27 -7.12
N MET A 87 9.41 -0.65 -7.60
CA MET A 87 9.25 -1.78 -8.51
C MET A 87 9.94 -1.54 -9.86
N ALA A 88 9.86 -0.32 -10.41
CA ALA A 88 10.47 0.03 -11.69
C ALA A 88 12.00 0.06 -11.62
N GLU A 89 12.56 0.46 -10.49
CA GLU A 89 14.00 0.52 -10.26
C GLU A 89 14.60 -0.87 -9.93
N SER A 90 13.77 -1.81 -9.49
CA SER A 90 14.24 -3.13 -9.09
C SER A 90 14.60 -4.00 -10.29
N THR A 91 15.88 -4.32 -10.44
CA THR A 91 16.38 -5.29 -11.45
C THR A 91 15.93 -6.73 -11.16
N LYS A 92 15.45 -7.01 -9.95
CA LYS A 92 14.99 -8.34 -9.51
C LYS A 92 13.49 -8.55 -9.77
N THR A 93 12.77 -7.51 -10.13
CA THR A 93 11.33 -7.61 -10.40
C THR A 93 11.10 -8.04 -11.83
N THR A 94 10.81 -9.31 -12.04
CA THR A 94 10.53 -9.88 -13.37
C THR A 94 9.12 -9.55 -13.89
N GLU A 95 8.24 -9.08 -13.01
CA GLU A 95 6.82 -8.87 -13.28
C GLU A 95 6.47 -7.43 -13.71
N PHE A 96 7.41 -6.48 -13.63
CA PHE A 96 7.14 -5.10 -14.06
C PHE A 96 7.15 -5.02 -15.60
N LYS A 97 5.98 -4.79 -16.18
CA LYS A 97 5.80 -4.73 -17.63
C LYS A 97 4.99 -3.50 -18.02
N MET A 98 5.49 -2.77 -18.99
CA MET A 98 4.76 -1.71 -19.69
C MET A 98 4.59 -2.08 -21.16
N ARG A 99 3.41 -1.88 -21.71
CA ARG A 99 3.13 -2.05 -23.14
C ARG A 99 2.34 -0.87 -23.65
N LYS A 100 2.74 -0.37 -24.81
CA LYS A 100 1.93 0.56 -25.61
C LYS A 100 1.24 -0.27 -26.67
N VAL A 101 -0.07 -0.38 -26.57
CA VAL A 101 -0.87 -1.22 -27.46
C VAL A 101 -2.04 -0.42 -27.99
N TYR A 102 -2.44 -0.74 -29.19
CA TYR A 102 -3.63 -0.20 -29.82
C TYR A 102 -4.71 -1.27 -29.75
N LEU A 103 -5.80 -1.01 -29.05
CA LEU A 103 -6.89 -1.94 -28.84
C LEU A 103 -8.16 -1.38 -29.49
N GLU A 104 -8.78 -2.15 -30.37
CA GLU A 104 -10.01 -1.80 -31.05
C GLU A 104 -11.02 -2.94 -31.06
N GLY A 105 -12.30 -2.58 -31.17
CA GLY A 105 -13.37 -3.52 -31.43
C GLY A 105 -13.43 -4.66 -30.43
N THR A 106 -13.19 -5.88 -30.92
CA THR A 106 -13.25 -7.11 -30.12
C THR A 106 -12.14 -7.17 -29.07
N ASP A 107 -10.92 -6.73 -29.41
CA ASP A 107 -9.76 -6.79 -28.50
C ASP A 107 -9.98 -5.87 -27.30
N GLU A 108 -10.55 -4.67 -27.51
CA GLU A 108 -10.90 -3.76 -26.41
C GLU A 108 -11.94 -4.38 -25.46
N LYS A 109 -12.95 -5.07 -26.02
CA LYS A 109 -13.98 -5.75 -25.21
C LYS A 109 -13.40 -6.90 -24.40
N ILE A 110 -12.53 -7.71 -25.01
CA ILE A 110 -11.83 -8.81 -24.33
C ILE A 110 -10.96 -8.24 -23.22
N PHE A 111 -10.18 -7.20 -23.49
CA PHE A 111 -9.30 -6.57 -22.51
C PHE A 111 -10.09 -6.04 -21.31
N LYS A 112 -11.18 -5.31 -21.52
CA LYS A 112 -12.09 -4.84 -20.45
C LYS A 112 -12.64 -6.00 -19.61
N SER A 113 -13.05 -7.09 -20.26
CA SER A 113 -13.54 -8.29 -19.55
C SER A 113 -12.46 -8.91 -18.66
N LEU A 114 -11.21 -9.01 -19.14
CA LEU A 114 -10.09 -9.52 -18.37
C LEU A 114 -9.76 -8.64 -17.16
N LEU A 115 -9.82 -7.31 -17.29
CA LEU A 115 -9.64 -6.39 -16.18
C LEU A 115 -10.71 -6.60 -15.09
N ILE A 116 -11.98 -6.76 -15.47
CA ILE A 116 -13.07 -7.03 -14.53
C ILE A 116 -12.85 -8.36 -13.79
N GLN A 117 -12.42 -9.40 -14.51
CA GLN A 117 -12.14 -10.71 -13.92
C GLN A 117 -10.96 -10.63 -12.93
N MET A 118 -9.89 -9.91 -13.30
CA MET A 118 -8.75 -9.69 -12.45
C MET A 118 -9.15 -8.95 -11.16
N GLU A 119 -9.93 -7.88 -11.28
CA GLU A 119 -10.43 -7.12 -10.12
C GLU A 119 -11.30 -7.99 -9.21
N GLY A 120 -12.19 -8.82 -9.78
CA GLY A 120 -12.97 -9.80 -9.04
C GLY A 120 -12.09 -10.77 -8.25
N LEU A 121 -11.07 -11.35 -8.89
CA LEU A 121 -10.10 -12.23 -8.25
C LEU A 121 -9.37 -11.56 -7.08
N LEU A 122 -8.91 -10.33 -7.27
CA LEU A 122 -8.18 -9.57 -6.25
C LEU A 122 -9.09 -9.19 -5.07
N ASN A 123 -10.34 -8.81 -5.33
CA ASN A 123 -11.34 -8.56 -4.30
C ASN A 123 -11.63 -9.80 -3.47
N ASP A 124 -11.77 -10.96 -4.11
CA ASP A 124 -11.99 -12.22 -3.40
C ASP A 124 -10.75 -12.66 -2.61
N ALA A 125 -9.56 -12.46 -3.17
CA ALA A 125 -8.31 -12.72 -2.46
C ALA A 125 -8.15 -11.83 -1.21
N SER A 126 -8.58 -10.56 -1.30
CA SER A 126 -8.48 -9.61 -0.18
C SER A 126 -9.38 -9.97 1.02
N LYS A 127 -10.47 -10.72 0.78
CA LYS A 127 -11.40 -11.20 1.82
C LYS A 127 -10.89 -12.44 2.56
N LYS A 128 -9.90 -13.15 2.00
CA LYS A 128 -9.34 -14.35 2.64
C LYS A 128 -8.52 -13.97 3.87
N LYS A 129 -8.33 -14.96 4.77
CA LYS A 129 -7.51 -14.78 5.98
C LYS A 129 -6.13 -14.28 5.59
N LYS A 130 -5.72 -13.15 6.18
CA LYS A 130 -4.41 -12.54 5.94
C LYS A 130 -3.29 -13.42 6.50
N GLY A 131 -2.25 -13.64 5.72
CA GLY A 131 -0.96 -14.14 6.17
C GLY A 131 -0.08 -13.01 6.71
N ASN A 132 1.23 -13.25 6.80
CA ASN A 132 2.17 -12.19 7.12
C ASN A 132 2.23 -11.14 6.01
N LEU A 133 2.35 -9.88 6.38
CA LEU A 133 2.39 -8.79 5.40
C LEU A 133 3.57 -8.90 4.42
N LYS A 134 4.76 -9.33 4.91
CA LYS A 134 5.95 -9.58 4.08
C LYS A 134 5.74 -10.58 2.95
N ASP A 135 4.77 -11.50 3.09
CA ASP A 135 4.45 -12.52 2.11
C ASP A 135 3.33 -12.06 1.15
N SER A 136 2.73 -10.90 1.41
CA SER A 136 1.69 -10.31 0.57
C SER A 136 2.27 -9.88 -0.77
N LYS A 137 1.41 -9.85 -1.80
CA LYS A 137 1.76 -9.34 -3.13
C LYS A 137 1.15 -7.97 -3.32
N VAL A 138 1.93 -7.05 -3.85
CA VAL A 138 1.42 -5.77 -4.36
C VAL A 138 1.14 -5.97 -5.85
N VAL A 139 -0.09 -5.70 -6.24
CA VAL A 139 -0.51 -5.74 -7.64
C VAL A 139 -0.92 -4.34 -8.04
N PHE A 140 -0.33 -3.85 -9.10
CA PHE A 140 -0.61 -2.52 -9.64
C PHE A 140 -0.92 -2.63 -11.12
N TRP A 141 -1.99 -1.98 -11.56
CA TRP A 141 -2.29 -1.80 -12.98
C TRP A 141 -2.89 -0.43 -13.22
N ALA A 142 -2.60 0.13 -14.37
CA ALA A 142 -3.20 1.36 -14.85
C ALA A 142 -3.37 1.27 -16.36
N VAL A 143 -4.48 1.78 -16.83
CA VAL A 143 -4.80 1.87 -18.27
C VAL A 143 -5.26 3.28 -18.56
N GLU A 144 -4.56 3.96 -19.45
CA GLU A 144 -4.91 5.31 -19.88
C GLU A 144 -4.56 5.50 -21.35
N ASN A 145 -5.25 6.42 -21.99
CA ASN A 145 -4.92 6.83 -23.35
C ASN A 145 -3.55 7.51 -23.36
N TYR A 146 -2.66 7.04 -24.23
CA TYR A 146 -1.28 7.56 -24.30
C TYR A 146 -1.23 9.05 -24.67
N GLY A 147 -2.12 9.52 -25.56
CA GLY A 147 -2.23 10.94 -25.90
C GLY A 147 -2.59 11.81 -24.70
N THR A 148 -3.54 11.33 -23.87
CA THR A 148 -3.93 12.01 -22.63
C THR A 148 -2.74 12.12 -21.65
N LEU A 149 -1.96 11.05 -21.50
CA LEU A 149 -0.76 11.07 -20.66
C LEU A 149 0.27 12.09 -21.15
N ILE A 150 0.53 12.14 -22.46
CA ILE A 150 1.47 13.14 -23.04
C ILE A 150 0.98 14.55 -22.79
N GLN A 151 -0.31 14.85 -23.00
CA GLN A 151 -0.86 16.17 -22.71
C GLN A 151 -0.65 16.58 -21.26
N ARG A 152 -0.98 15.72 -20.31
CA ARG A 152 -0.77 15.99 -18.86
C ARG A 152 0.71 16.24 -18.51
N MET A 153 1.64 15.54 -19.17
CA MET A 153 3.08 15.76 -18.97
C MET A 153 3.56 17.11 -19.50
N MET A 154 2.86 17.68 -20.50
CA MET A 154 3.20 18.99 -21.06
C MET A 154 2.59 20.17 -20.27
N GLU A 155 1.53 19.90 -19.50
CA GLU A 155 0.80 20.90 -18.70
C GLU A 155 1.37 21.06 -17.28
N GLY A 156 2.19 20.12 -16.79
CA GLY A 156 2.82 20.11 -15.46
C GLY A 156 4.22 20.66 -15.50
#